data_244da578031807565bb2d00fa914dd56
#
_entry.id   244da578031807565bb2d00fa914dd56
#
_cell.length_a   1.000
_cell.length_b   1.000
_cell.length_c   1.000
_cell.angle_alpha   90.00
_cell.angle_beta   90.00
_cell.angle_gamma   90.00
#
_symmetry.space_group_name_H-M   'P 1'
#
loop_
_entity.id
_entity.type
_entity.pdbx_description
1 polymer ?
#
loop_
_entity_poly.entity_id
_entity_poly.type
_entity_poly.pdbx_seq_one_letter_code
_entity_poly.pdbx_strand_id
1 'polypeptide(L)'
;MKRNALLLLTILCATLSAQNYRPTAENLASRKDFADRRFGVFLHWGLYSMFAQGEWYMTNADINAEEYAKSMHAFYPHRFNAREWVSAIKDAGAGYICFTTRHHEGFSMWDTRQSDYNIMRTPYGKDVVRQLADACHEQDIRLHLYYSHIDWTRPDYPSGRTGLGTGRDSTLRDWPAYYDFMNRQLTELLTNYGRIDCIWFDGWWDHDQDSIPFDWQLPEQYALIHRLQPACLVGNNHHQVPFEGEDIQIFERDVPGENEAGLSGQEVQDVLPLETCQTMNGMWGYKIKDQNYKSAATLIRLLVRTAAKGANLLLNIGPQPDGTLPATALRRLREMGEWLRANGHTIYGTRAGGVTIGDDIVSTRNDDTLFLHCIGDTIPNEITLPSGRTIKPDRAGERNDCDYIISVRL
;
A
#
# COMPACT_ATOMS: atom_id res chain seq x y z
N MET A 1 26.09 23.44 66.23
CA MET A 1 25.65 22.12 65.75
C MET A 1 24.68 22.36 64.58
N LYS A 2 25.16 22.29 63.33
CA LYS A 2 24.35 22.44 62.10
C LYS A 2 24.23 21.06 61.50
N ARG A 3 22.98 20.50 61.46
CA ARG A 3 22.66 19.21 60.81
C ARG A 3 22.45 19.47 59.32
N ASN A 4 23.34 18.96 58.51
CA ASN A 4 23.15 18.91 57.05
C ASN A 4 22.24 17.71 56.77
N ALA A 5 21.07 17.98 56.22
CA ALA A 5 20.19 16.98 55.62
C ALA A 5 20.60 16.73 54.19
N LEU A 6 21.10 15.54 53.91
CA LEU A 6 21.44 15.06 52.58
C LEU A 6 20.16 14.54 51.93
N LEU A 7 19.66 15.26 50.92
CA LEU A 7 18.52 14.80 50.09
C LEU A 7 19.06 13.79 49.10
N LEU A 8 18.78 12.51 49.28
CA LEU A 8 19.01 11.49 48.23
C LEU A 8 17.91 11.59 47.21
N LEU A 9 18.26 12.07 46.02
CA LEU A 9 17.39 12.05 44.83
C LEU A 9 17.53 10.66 44.20
N THR A 10 16.60 9.75 44.48
CA THR A 10 16.51 8.46 43.75
C THR A 10 15.93 8.71 42.39
N ILE A 11 16.79 8.71 41.36
CA ILE A 11 16.40 8.67 39.94
C ILE A 11 15.87 7.27 39.69
N LEU A 12 14.55 7.15 39.62
CA LEU A 12 13.87 5.95 39.13
C LEU A 12 14.08 5.85 37.64
N CYS A 13 15.13 5.15 37.19
CA CYS A 13 15.25 4.71 35.82
C CYS A 13 14.13 3.68 35.58
N ALA A 14 13.02 4.12 35.01
CA ALA A 14 12.07 3.22 34.40
C ALA A 14 12.75 2.60 33.17
N THR A 15 13.28 1.40 33.34
CA THR A 15 13.59 0.54 32.19
C THR A 15 12.25 0.24 31.52
N LEU A 16 11.94 0.94 30.42
CA LEU A 16 10.94 0.46 29.47
C LEU A 16 11.48 -0.86 28.94
N SER A 17 11.06 -1.98 29.54
CA SER A 17 11.15 -3.26 28.87
C SER A 17 10.35 -3.12 27.59
N ALA A 18 10.92 -3.45 26.44
CA ALA A 18 10.22 -3.62 25.20
C ALA A 18 9.02 -4.55 25.48
N GLN A 19 7.82 -3.98 25.58
CA GLN A 19 6.61 -4.76 25.72
C GLN A 19 6.36 -5.34 24.33
N ASN A 20 6.43 -6.68 24.21
CA ASN A 20 6.06 -7.36 23.00
C ASN A 20 4.71 -6.83 22.53
N TYR A 21 4.65 -6.31 21.29
CA TYR A 21 3.43 -5.78 20.71
C TYR A 21 2.30 -6.82 20.78
N ARG A 22 1.17 -6.41 21.29
CA ARG A 22 -0.05 -7.21 21.30
C ARG A 22 -1.17 -6.41 20.65
N PRO A 23 -1.70 -6.90 19.50
CA PRO A 23 -2.79 -6.20 18.83
C PRO A 23 -4.02 -6.12 19.74
N THR A 24 -4.70 -4.97 19.71
CA THR A 24 -5.97 -4.79 20.42
C THR A 24 -7.11 -5.54 19.72
N ALA A 25 -8.27 -5.64 20.36
CA ALA A 25 -9.46 -6.24 19.74
C ALA A 25 -9.89 -5.46 18.48
N GLU A 26 -9.77 -4.13 18.51
CA GLU A 26 -10.06 -3.26 17.38
C GLU A 26 -9.09 -3.51 16.21
N ASN A 27 -7.78 -3.67 16.51
CA ASN A 27 -6.78 -3.98 15.49
C ASN A 27 -7.04 -5.35 14.86
N LEU A 28 -7.33 -6.39 15.65
CA LEU A 28 -7.67 -7.72 15.15
C LEU A 28 -8.92 -7.71 14.27
N ALA A 29 -9.94 -6.90 14.62
CA ALA A 29 -11.12 -6.70 13.80
C ALA A 29 -10.78 -6.02 12.46
N SER A 30 -9.88 -5.02 12.49
CA SER A 30 -9.39 -4.34 11.28
C SER A 30 -8.58 -5.28 10.38
N ARG A 31 -7.70 -6.14 10.94
CA ARG A 31 -6.98 -7.16 10.17
C ARG A 31 -7.94 -8.10 9.46
N LYS A 32 -9.01 -8.51 10.14
CA LYS A 32 -10.05 -9.36 9.53
C LYS A 32 -10.82 -8.62 8.43
N ASP A 33 -11.28 -7.39 8.68
CA ASP A 33 -11.99 -6.56 7.69
C ASP A 33 -11.12 -6.35 6.46
N PHE A 34 -9.83 -6.02 6.64
CA PHE A 34 -8.87 -5.89 5.55
C PHE A 34 -8.73 -7.17 4.74
N ALA A 35 -8.52 -8.33 5.41
CA ALA A 35 -8.39 -9.62 4.73
C ALA A 35 -9.65 -10.02 3.97
N ASP A 36 -10.84 -9.60 4.39
CA ASP A 36 -12.10 -9.91 3.72
C ASP A 36 -12.34 -9.06 2.47
N ARG A 37 -11.67 -7.90 2.32
CA ARG A 37 -11.88 -6.96 1.19
C ARG A 37 -11.22 -7.39 -0.11
N ARG A 38 -10.15 -8.13 -0.08
CA ARG A 38 -9.42 -8.74 -1.22
C ARG A 38 -8.92 -7.80 -2.31
N PHE A 39 -9.52 -6.63 -2.52
CA PHE A 39 -9.17 -5.70 -3.59
C PHE A 39 -9.13 -4.26 -3.12
N GLY A 40 -8.03 -3.57 -3.41
CA GLY A 40 -7.84 -2.15 -3.21
C GLY A 40 -7.17 -1.48 -4.41
N VAL A 41 -7.21 -0.15 -4.44
CA VAL A 41 -6.55 0.66 -5.46
C VAL A 41 -5.49 1.54 -4.82
N PHE A 42 -4.28 1.47 -5.35
CA PHE A 42 -3.16 2.33 -5.01
C PHE A 42 -3.16 3.55 -5.93
N LEU A 43 -2.92 4.72 -5.38
CA LEU A 43 -2.85 5.98 -6.13
C LEU A 43 -1.48 6.63 -5.88
N HIS A 44 -0.55 6.43 -6.82
CA HIS A 44 0.74 7.10 -6.81
C HIS A 44 0.61 8.48 -7.47
N TRP A 45 0.37 9.50 -6.65
CA TRP A 45 0.19 10.86 -7.13
C TRP A 45 0.82 11.88 -6.20
N GLY A 46 1.64 12.75 -6.76
CA GLY A 46 2.40 13.78 -6.07
C GLY A 46 2.95 14.80 -7.06
N LEU A 47 3.89 15.61 -6.62
CA LEU A 47 4.53 16.61 -7.45
C LEU A 47 5.21 15.99 -8.68
N TYR A 48 5.77 14.77 -8.55
CA TYR A 48 6.38 14.02 -9.64
C TYR A 48 5.45 13.80 -10.85
N SER A 49 4.14 13.78 -10.64
CA SER A 49 3.19 13.60 -11.75
C SER A 49 3.28 14.72 -12.80
N MET A 50 3.69 15.94 -12.39
CA MET A 50 3.84 17.07 -13.29
C MET A 50 4.82 16.81 -14.44
N PHE A 51 5.86 16.04 -14.18
CA PHE A 51 6.89 15.72 -15.15
C PHE A 51 6.48 14.60 -16.10
N ALA A 52 5.45 13.84 -15.75
CA ALA A 52 4.94 12.71 -16.52
C ALA A 52 6.04 11.70 -16.90
N GLN A 53 6.99 11.44 -15.97
CA GLN A 53 8.14 10.55 -16.14
C GLN A 53 8.20 9.44 -15.07
N GLY A 54 7.17 9.33 -14.22
CA GLY A 54 7.14 8.42 -13.09
C GLY A 54 7.66 9.05 -11.80
N GLU A 55 7.48 8.34 -10.70
CA GLU A 55 7.72 8.81 -9.34
C GLU A 55 9.21 8.94 -8.97
N TRP A 56 10.07 8.22 -9.67
CA TRP A 56 11.53 8.23 -9.47
C TRP A 56 12.27 9.23 -10.36
N TYR A 57 11.55 10.11 -11.08
CA TYR A 57 12.18 10.99 -12.07
C TYR A 57 13.26 11.89 -11.49
N MET A 58 13.05 12.44 -10.29
CA MET A 58 14.01 13.32 -9.63
C MET A 58 15.39 12.66 -9.45
N THR A 59 15.42 11.45 -8.89
CA THR A 59 16.68 10.73 -8.65
C THR A 59 17.24 10.08 -9.93
N ASN A 60 16.39 9.54 -10.81
CA ASN A 60 16.84 8.89 -12.04
C ASN A 60 17.45 9.87 -13.07
N ALA A 61 17.14 11.15 -12.97
CA ALA A 61 17.64 12.19 -13.84
C ALA A 61 18.62 13.15 -13.13
N ASP A 62 19.05 12.80 -11.91
CA ASP A 62 19.99 13.58 -11.08
C ASP A 62 19.58 15.06 -10.97
N ILE A 63 18.27 15.30 -10.77
CA ILE A 63 17.75 16.67 -10.67
C ILE A 63 18.03 17.22 -9.28
N ASN A 64 18.62 18.41 -9.22
CA ASN A 64 18.84 19.11 -7.97
C ASN A 64 17.51 19.32 -7.21
N ALA A 65 17.47 18.97 -5.91
CA ALA A 65 16.28 18.98 -5.08
C ALA A 65 15.64 20.38 -4.97
N GLU A 66 16.45 21.44 -4.86
CA GLU A 66 15.94 22.82 -4.79
C GLU A 66 15.31 23.25 -6.11
N GLU A 67 15.91 22.87 -7.25
CA GLU A 67 15.36 23.17 -8.57
C GLU A 67 14.09 22.35 -8.82
N TYR A 68 14.07 21.08 -8.42
CA TYR A 68 12.88 20.24 -8.51
C TYR A 68 11.72 20.81 -7.67
N ALA A 69 11.99 21.24 -6.45
CA ALA A 69 10.98 21.78 -5.54
C ALA A 69 10.30 23.04 -6.08
N LYS A 70 10.98 23.86 -6.91
CA LYS A 70 10.38 25.02 -7.56
C LYS A 70 9.18 24.68 -8.44
N SER A 71 9.10 23.44 -8.95
CA SER A 71 7.96 22.98 -9.74
C SER A 71 6.62 23.02 -8.98
N MET A 72 6.66 23.01 -7.64
CA MET A 72 5.45 23.16 -6.83
C MET A 72 4.68 24.44 -7.14
N HIS A 73 5.37 25.50 -7.57
CA HIS A 73 4.75 26.78 -7.93
C HIS A 73 3.94 26.72 -9.24
N ALA A 74 3.98 25.62 -9.95
CA ALA A 74 3.16 25.37 -11.13
C ALA A 74 2.19 24.18 -10.91
N PHE A 75 2.20 23.52 -9.74
CA PHE A 75 1.32 22.39 -9.48
C PHE A 75 -0.12 22.85 -9.23
N TYR A 76 -0.95 22.64 -10.25
CA TYR A 76 -2.35 23.08 -10.27
C TYR A 76 -3.28 21.99 -10.82
N PRO A 77 -3.56 20.94 -10.04
CA PRO A 77 -4.46 19.85 -10.45
C PRO A 77 -5.94 20.29 -10.41
N HIS A 78 -6.32 21.18 -11.31
CA HIS A 78 -7.62 21.86 -11.34
C HIS A 78 -8.81 20.95 -11.63
N ARG A 79 -8.56 19.72 -12.11
CA ARG A 79 -9.59 18.71 -12.42
C ARG A 79 -9.69 17.62 -11.35
N PHE A 80 -8.91 17.72 -10.26
CA PHE A 80 -9.00 16.76 -9.17
C PHE A 80 -10.37 16.81 -8.51
N ASN A 81 -11.00 15.64 -8.41
CA ASN A 81 -12.28 15.46 -7.74
C ASN A 81 -12.24 14.14 -6.95
N ALA A 82 -12.05 14.25 -5.63
CA ALA A 82 -11.92 13.09 -4.75
C ALA A 82 -13.16 12.19 -4.78
N ARG A 83 -14.38 12.77 -4.85
CA ARG A 83 -15.63 11.98 -4.91
C ARG A 83 -15.72 11.13 -6.17
N GLU A 84 -15.35 11.70 -7.33
CA GLU A 84 -15.32 10.96 -8.59
C GLU A 84 -14.27 9.83 -8.57
N TRP A 85 -13.09 10.08 -7.97
CA TRP A 85 -12.09 9.04 -7.81
C TRP A 85 -12.60 7.89 -6.96
N VAL A 86 -13.12 8.21 -5.77
CA VAL A 86 -13.63 7.20 -4.83
C VAL A 86 -14.81 6.44 -5.42
N SER A 87 -15.75 7.13 -6.12
CA SER A 87 -16.88 6.47 -6.80
C SER A 87 -16.40 5.50 -7.87
N ALA A 88 -15.47 5.89 -8.74
CA ALA A 88 -14.95 5.03 -9.80
C ALA A 88 -14.24 3.79 -9.24
N ILE A 89 -13.52 3.95 -8.12
CA ILE A 89 -12.81 2.87 -7.44
C ILE A 89 -13.80 1.93 -6.73
N LYS A 90 -14.82 2.47 -6.06
CA LYS A 90 -15.90 1.71 -5.45
C LYS A 90 -16.69 0.89 -6.47
N ASP A 91 -17.03 1.51 -7.61
CA ASP A 91 -17.76 0.86 -8.71
C ASP A 91 -16.95 -0.27 -9.35
N ALA A 92 -15.61 -0.19 -9.27
CA ALA A 92 -14.72 -1.28 -9.64
C ALA A 92 -14.71 -2.46 -8.65
N GLY A 93 -15.38 -2.33 -7.50
CA GLY A 93 -15.44 -3.34 -6.46
C GLY A 93 -14.28 -3.26 -5.45
N ALA A 94 -13.45 -2.21 -5.48
CA ALA A 94 -12.40 -2.06 -4.48
C ALA A 94 -12.97 -1.65 -3.12
N GLY A 95 -12.46 -2.26 -2.06
CA GLY A 95 -12.88 -2.02 -0.68
C GLY A 95 -12.03 -0.97 0.05
N TYR A 96 -10.88 -0.59 -0.51
CA TYR A 96 -9.97 0.40 0.08
C TYR A 96 -9.13 1.12 -0.98
N ILE A 97 -8.62 2.27 -0.58
CA ILE A 97 -7.68 3.10 -1.35
C ILE A 97 -6.41 3.27 -0.52
N CYS A 98 -5.24 3.08 -1.14
CA CYS A 98 -3.96 3.52 -0.58
C CYS A 98 -3.47 4.73 -1.38
N PHE A 99 -3.19 5.86 -0.71
CA PHE A 99 -2.80 7.10 -1.34
C PHE A 99 -1.41 7.55 -0.90
N THR A 100 -0.53 7.91 -1.85
CA THR A 100 0.79 8.47 -1.54
C THR A 100 0.65 9.87 -0.95
N THR A 101 0.59 9.98 0.39
CA THR A 101 0.53 11.27 1.08
C THR A 101 1.85 12.03 0.96
N ARG A 102 2.96 11.29 0.99
CA ARG A 102 4.32 11.79 0.81
C ARG A 102 5.20 10.66 0.27
N HIS A 103 5.69 10.81 -0.97
CA HIS A 103 6.62 9.88 -1.59
C HIS A 103 8.08 10.29 -1.31
N HIS A 104 9.08 9.57 -1.82
CA HIS A 104 10.52 9.78 -1.58
C HIS A 104 11.01 11.19 -1.92
N GLU A 105 10.33 11.91 -2.81
CA GLU A 105 10.63 13.31 -3.14
C GLU A 105 10.31 14.32 -2.03
N GLY A 106 9.67 13.87 -0.94
CA GLY A 106 9.39 14.65 0.25
C GLY A 106 8.19 15.61 0.16
N PHE A 107 7.51 15.73 -1.00
CA PHE A 107 6.37 16.62 -1.16
C PHE A 107 5.12 16.09 -0.45
N SER A 108 4.53 16.92 0.43
CA SER A 108 3.38 16.55 1.25
C SER A 108 2.06 16.97 0.59
N MET A 109 1.13 16.02 0.39
CA MET A 109 -0.16 16.22 -0.27
C MET A 109 -1.27 16.72 0.67
N TRP A 110 -0.93 17.22 1.88
CA TRP A 110 -1.86 17.73 2.90
C TRP A 110 -1.36 19.02 3.55
N ASP A 111 -2.21 19.64 4.36
CA ASP A 111 -1.92 20.83 5.14
C ASP A 111 -1.04 20.51 6.36
N THR A 112 0.22 20.13 6.08
CA THR A 112 1.20 19.91 7.14
C THR A 112 1.78 21.22 7.64
N ARG A 113 2.00 21.29 8.95
CA ARG A 113 2.70 22.40 9.61
C ARG A 113 4.20 22.13 9.76
N GLN A 114 4.66 20.94 9.37
CA GLN A 114 6.04 20.51 9.57
C GLN A 114 6.96 20.91 8.41
N SER A 115 6.41 21.25 7.24
CA SER A 115 7.17 21.65 6.05
C SER A 115 6.36 22.59 5.17
N ASP A 116 7.02 23.60 4.59
CA ASP A 116 6.43 24.42 3.54
C ASP A 116 6.42 23.74 2.16
N TYR A 117 7.11 22.59 2.03
CA TYR A 117 7.09 21.80 0.82
C TYR A 117 5.84 20.90 0.78
N ASN A 118 4.70 21.55 0.53
CA ASN A 118 3.39 20.91 0.58
C ASN A 118 2.37 21.51 -0.41
N ILE A 119 1.27 20.82 -0.61
CA ILE A 119 0.21 21.16 -1.57
C ILE A 119 -0.46 22.53 -1.28
N MET A 120 -0.49 22.98 -0.02
CA MET A 120 -1.08 24.26 0.36
C MET A 120 -0.26 25.46 -0.13
N ARG A 121 1.02 25.26 -0.42
CA ARG A 121 1.94 26.28 -0.97
C ARG A 121 1.98 26.31 -2.49
N THR A 122 1.15 25.51 -3.15
CA THR A 122 1.00 25.47 -4.61
C THR A 122 -0.13 26.38 -5.06
N PRO A 123 -0.25 26.71 -6.37
CA PRO A 123 -1.42 27.40 -6.91
C PRO A 123 -2.76 26.68 -6.68
N TYR A 124 -2.74 25.36 -6.46
CA TYR A 124 -3.94 24.61 -6.09
C TYR A 124 -4.43 24.97 -4.68
N GLY A 125 -3.55 25.07 -3.71
CA GLY A 125 -3.80 25.59 -2.37
C GLY A 125 -4.91 24.87 -1.58
N LYS A 126 -5.17 23.59 -1.85
CA LYS A 126 -6.19 22.81 -1.16
C LYS A 126 -5.61 21.47 -0.70
N ASP A 127 -6.00 21.07 0.49
CA ASP A 127 -5.61 19.79 1.11
C ASP A 127 -6.24 18.61 0.36
N VAL A 128 -5.41 17.84 -0.34
CA VAL A 128 -5.83 16.68 -1.11
C VAL A 128 -6.19 15.51 -0.20
N VAL A 129 -5.41 15.29 0.86
CA VAL A 129 -5.68 14.19 1.82
C VAL A 129 -7.01 14.43 2.52
N ARG A 130 -7.34 15.69 2.90
CA ARG A 130 -8.64 16.05 3.47
C ARG A 130 -9.78 15.69 2.52
N GLN A 131 -9.69 16.16 1.26
CA GLN A 131 -10.74 15.90 0.27
C GLN A 131 -10.94 14.40 0.03
N LEU A 132 -9.83 13.63 0.00
CA LEU A 132 -9.88 12.20 -0.21
C LEU A 132 -10.44 11.46 1.02
N ALA A 133 -10.03 11.84 2.24
CA ALA A 133 -10.53 11.28 3.47
C ALA A 133 -12.04 11.49 3.62
N ASP A 134 -12.51 12.71 3.38
CA ASP A 134 -13.93 13.04 3.44
C ASP A 134 -14.74 12.21 2.44
N ALA A 135 -14.25 12.07 1.19
CA ALA A 135 -14.91 11.27 0.15
C ALA A 135 -14.91 9.76 0.48
N CYS A 136 -13.82 9.23 1.05
CA CYS A 136 -13.73 7.84 1.48
C CYS A 136 -14.71 7.55 2.63
N HIS A 137 -14.77 8.41 3.64
CA HIS A 137 -15.69 8.26 4.76
C HIS A 137 -17.15 8.36 4.31
N GLU A 138 -17.48 9.33 3.44
CA GLU A 138 -18.84 9.48 2.88
C GLU A 138 -19.30 8.24 2.12
N GLN A 139 -18.41 7.56 1.41
CA GLN A 139 -18.72 6.42 0.57
C GLN A 139 -18.43 5.06 1.22
N ASP A 140 -17.98 5.03 2.48
CA ASP A 140 -17.57 3.83 3.23
C ASP A 140 -16.47 3.01 2.52
N ILE A 141 -15.47 3.69 1.98
CA ILE A 141 -14.24 3.10 1.48
C ILE A 141 -13.15 3.27 2.54
N ARG A 142 -12.36 2.23 2.79
CA ARG A 142 -11.23 2.30 3.73
C ARG A 142 -10.11 3.13 3.13
N LEU A 143 -9.49 3.99 3.96
CA LEU A 143 -8.40 4.84 3.53
C LEU A 143 -7.08 4.41 4.18
N HIS A 144 -6.14 4.01 3.33
CA HIS A 144 -4.75 3.76 3.69
C HIS A 144 -3.90 4.93 3.21
N LEU A 145 -2.94 5.35 4.03
CA LEU A 145 -2.02 6.43 3.73
C LEU A 145 -0.61 5.86 3.55
N TYR A 146 -0.11 5.90 2.32
CA TYR A 146 1.31 5.62 2.07
C TYR A 146 2.15 6.79 2.57
N TYR A 147 3.21 6.46 3.28
CA TYR A 147 4.18 7.41 3.80
C TYR A 147 5.60 6.88 3.63
N SER A 148 6.45 7.62 2.91
CA SER A 148 7.85 7.24 2.71
C SER A 148 8.71 7.56 3.92
N HIS A 149 9.54 6.61 4.34
CA HIS A 149 10.64 6.85 5.27
C HIS A 149 11.79 7.65 4.63
N ILE A 150 11.94 7.57 3.30
CA ILE A 150 12.96 8.29 2.53
C ILE A 150 12.52 9.73 2.29
N ASP A 151 13.50 10.64 2.27
CA ASP A 151 13.32 12.01 1.77
C ASP A 151 14.55 12.46 1.00
N TRP A 152 14.41 12.60 -0.31
CA TRP A 152 15.51 13.05 -1.19
C TRP A 152 15.75 14.55 -1.14
N THR A 153 14.95 15.33 -0.41
CA THR A 153 15.03 16.80 -0.35
C THR A 153 15.54 17.30 1.00
N ARG A 154 15.23 16.61 2.09
CA ARG A 154 15.57 17.08 3.43
C ARG A 154 17.04 16.81 3.78
N PRO A 155 17.78 17.81 4.25
CA PRO A 155 19.21 17.64 4.58
C PRO A 155 19.44 16.79 5.83
N ASP A 156 18.48 16.72 6.76
CA ASP A 156 18.56 15.93 7.99
C ASP A 156 18.31 14.41 7.77
N TYR A 157 17.68 14.02 6.63
CA TYR A 157 17.58 12.60 6.28
C TYR A 157 18.96 12.01 5.97
N PRO A 158 19.41 10.94 6.62
CA PRO A 158 20.66 10.27 6.29
C PRO A 158 20.65 9.78 4.84
N SER A 159 21.79 9.90 4.16
CA SER A 159 21.89 9.38 2.79
C SER A 159 21.99 7.86 2.81
N GLY A 160 20.99 7.21 2.23
CA GLY A 160 21.02 5.81 1.87
C GLY A 160 21.57 5.58 0.47
N ARG A 161 21.11 4.54 -0.21
CA ARG A 161 21.54 4.19 -1.57
C ARG A 161 20.83 4.95 -2.69
N THR A 162 19.79 5.76 -2.36
CA THR A 162 19.02 6.51 -3.35
C THR A 162 19.09 8.02 -3.11
N GLY A 163 18.69 8.80 -4.12
CA GLY A 163 18.70 10.26 -4.04
C GLY A 163 20.11 10.90 -3.99
N LEU A 164 21.15 10.19 -4.38
CA LEU A 164 22.53 10.65 -4.29
C LEU A 164 22.86 11.81 -5.24
N GLY A 165 22.22 11.83 -6.43
CA GLY A 165 22.42 12.88 -7.45
C GLY A 165 21.58 14.14 -7.24
N THR A 166 20.82 14.25 -6.15
CA THR A 166 19.87 15.37 -5.95
C THR A 166 20.48 16.66 -5.43
N GLY A 167 21.80 16.70 -5.22
CA GLY A 167 22.52 17.88 -4.71
C GLY A 167 22.25 18.19 -3.25
N ARG A 168 21.56 17.33 -2.53
CA ARG A 168 21.34 17.44 -1.09
C ARG A 168 22.68 17.32 -0.34
N ASP A 169 22.90 18.17 0.66
CA ASP A 169 24.06 18.07 1.52
C ASP A 169 23.94 16.88 2.47
N SER A 170 24.56 15.77 2.11
CA SER A 170 24.55 14.53 2.89
C SER A 170 25.36 14.58 4.18
N THR A 171 26.12 15.68 4.42
CA THR A 171 26.89 15.88 5.66
C THR A 171 26.02 16.39 6.81
N LEU A 172 24.85 16.97 6.52
CA LEU A 172 23.93 17.57 7.47
C LEU A 172 22.96 16.56 8.13
N ARG A 173 23.19 15.26 7.93
CA ARG A 173 22.35 14.19 8.50
C ARG A 173 22.10 14.38 10.00
N ASP A 174 20.81 14.36 10.37
CA ASP A 174 20.35 14.42 11.77
C ASP A 174 19.13 13.50 11.92
N TRP A 175 19.39 12.20 12.11
CA TRP A 175 18.31 11.21 12.21
C TRP A 175 17.29 11.54 13.31
N PRO A 176 17.68 11.94 14.54
CA PRO A 176 16.71 12.34 15.57
C PRO A 176 15.78 13.46 15.12
N ALA A 177 16.28 14.49 14.44
CA ALA A 177 15.46 15.59 13.93
C ALA A 177 14.52 15.13 12.82
N TYR A 178 15.00 14.29 11.89
CA TYR A 178 14.19 13.74 10.82
C TYR A 178 13.11 12.77 11.35
N TYR A 179 13.47 11.90 12.30
CA TYR A 179 12.54 10.98 12.94
C TYR A 179 11.41 11.71 13.68
N ASP A 180 11.74 12.76 14.43
CA ASP A 180 10.75 13.63 15.09
C ASP A 180 9.84 14.35 14.07
N PHE A 181 10.40 14.82 12.95
CA PHE A 181 9.63 15.39 11.85
C PHE A 181 8.62 14.38 11.29
N MET A 182 9.02 13.16 10.99
CA MET A 182 8.10 12.11 10.51
C MET A 182 6.99 11.82 11.52
N ASN A 183 7.33 11.67 12.79
CA ASN A 183 6.35 11.36 13.85
C ASN A 183 5.35 12.49 14.07
N ARG A 184 5.75 13.76 13.90
CA ARG A 184 4.81 14.89 13.91
C ARG A 184 3.90 14.86 12.70
N GLN A 185 4.40 14.56 11.51
CA GLN A 185 3.57 14.42 10.31
C GLN A 185 2.58 13.25 10.43
N LEU A 186 3.01 12.09 10.93
CA LEU A 186 2.13 10.96 11.21
C LEU A 186 1.07 11.31 12.25
N THR A 187 1.43 12.08 13.28
CA THR A 187 0.47 12.58 14.27
C THR A 187 -0.59 13.47 13.62
N GLU A 188 -0.21 14.39 12.71
CA GLU A 188 -1.16 15.19 11.95
C GLU A 188 -2.13 14.32 11.14
N LEU A 189 -1.59 13.34 10.39
CA LEU A 189 -2.40 12.44 9.56
C LEU A 189 -3.37 11.60 10.39
N LEU A 190 -2.96 11.13 11.57
CA LEU A 190 -3.77 10.27 12.42
C LEU A 190 -4.72 11.03 13.36
N THR A 191 -4.59 12.36 13.50
CA THR A 191 -5.46 13.16 14.39
C THR A 191 -6.38 14.10 13.68
N ASN A 192 -6.04 14.53 12.44
CA ASN A 192 -6.78 15.59 11.76
C ASN A 192 -7.75 15.07 10.70
N TYR A 193 -7.62 13.83 10.22
CA TYR A 193 -8.32 13.33 9.01
C TYR A 193 -9.38 12.27 9.31
N GLY A 194 -9.81 12.15 10.57
CA GLY A 194 -10.77 11.14 10.99
C GLY A 194 -10.15 9.74 11.04
N ARG A 195 -10.92 8.72 10.73
CA ARG A 195 -10.44 7.34 10.72
C ARG A 195 -9.47 7.12 9.57
N ILE A 196 -8.28 6.65 9.90
CA ILE A 196 -7.29 6.12 8.95
C ILE A 196 -7.18 4.62 9.18
N ASP A 197 -7.35 3.83 8.12
CA ASP A 197 -7.44 2.38 8.26
C ASP A 197 -6.07 1.70 8.19
N CYS A 198 -5.07 2.33 7.57
CA CYS A 198 -3.68 1.84 7.55
C CYS A 198 -2.69 2.97 7.29
N ILE A 199 -1.53 2.90 7.92
CA ILE A 199 -0.31 3.57 7.47
C ILE A 199 0.54 2.55 6.72
N TRP A 200 0.81 2.82 5.45
CA TRP A 200 1.57 2.00 4.54
C TRP A 200 2.95 2.61 4.31
N PHE A 201 3.97 2.05 4.94
CA PHE A 201 5.35 2.55 4.85
C PHE A 201 6.11 1.98 3.67
N ASP A 202 7.12 2.74 3.26
CA ASP A 202 8.08 2.36 2.23
C ASP A 202 9.44 3.01 2.47
N GLY A 203 10.50 2.42 1.91
CA GLY A 203 11.82 3.05 1.93
C GLY A 203 12.80 2.47 2.95
N TRP A 204 12.41 1.53 3.80
CA TRP A 204 13.33 0.87 4.74
C TRP A 204 14.58 0.31 4.02
N TRP A 205 14.40 -0.22 2.83
CA TRP A 205 15.43 -0.82 1.99
C TRP A 205 16.52 0.18 1.52
N ASP A 206 16.35 1.49 1.73
CA ASP A 206 17.37 2.49 1.35
C ASP A 206 18.68 2.34 2.14
N HIS A 207 18.61 1.70 3.32
CA HIS A 207 19.72 1.43 4.22
C HIS A 207 19.99 -0.07 4.45
N ASP A 208 19.42 -0.97 3.64
CA ASP A 208 19.55 -2.43 3.80
C ASP A 208 20.95 -2.98 3.48
N GLN A 209 21.79 -2.17 2.82
CA GLN A 209 23.18 -2.49 2.45
C GLN A 209 24.22 -1.76 3.29
N ASP A 210 23.81 -1.04 4.31
CA ASP A 210 24.73 -0.33 5.19
C ASP A 210 25.61 -1.32 5.95
N SER A 211 26.91 -1.01 6.07
CA SER A 211 27.86 -1.87 6.79
C SER A 211 27.55 -2.01 8.29
N ILE A 212 26.88 -1.02 8.85
CA ILE A 212 26.30 -1.02 10.21
C ILE A 212 24.79 -0.93 10.01
N PRO A 213 24.00 -1.90 10.54
CA PRO A 213 22.55 -1.86 10.41
C PRO A 213 21.98 -0.51 10.88
N PHE A 214 21.17 0.10 10.02
CA PHE A 214 20.53 1.37 10.33
C PHE A 214 19.34 1.13 11.27
N ASP A 215 19.32 1.82 12.41
CA ASP A 215 18.21 1.75 13.35
C ASP A 215 17.10 2.74 12.97
N TRP A 216 16.07 2.23 12.33
CA TRP A 216 14.89 2.99 11.93
C TRP A 216 13.95 3.37 13.09
N GLN A 217 14.15 2.82 14.26
CA GLN A 217 13.28 3.02 15.45
C GLN A 217 11.80 2.70 15.14
N LEU A 218 11.56 1.64 14.36
CA LEU A 218 10.22 1.24 13.90
C LEU A 218 9.28 0.88 15.04
N PRO A 219 9.69 0.14 16.10
CA PRO A 219 8.79 -0.23 17.20
C PRO A 219 8.13 1.00 17.86
N GLU A 220 8.88 2.06 18.09
CA GLU A 220 8.38 3.30 18.69
C GLU A 220 7.42 4.04 17.75
N GLN A 221 7.72 4.04 16.45
CA GLN A 221 6.87 4.66 15.43
C GLN A 221 5.56 3.89 15.25
N TYR A 222 5.61 2.56 15.23
CA TYR A 222 4.42 1.71 15.15
C TYR A 222 3.56 1.84 16.42
N ALA A 223 4.19 1.90 17.59
CA ALA A 223 3.50 2.15 18.85
C ALA A 223 2.83 3.54 18.89
N LEU A 224 3.40 4.56 18.25
CA LEU A 224 2.77 5.86 18.09
C LEU A 224 1.46 5.73 17.29
N ILE A 225 1.47 5.02 16.17
CA ILE A 225 0.31 4.81 15.30
C ILE A 225 -0.81 4.10 16.06
N HIS A 226 -0.49 2.94 16.67
CA HIS A 226 -1.46 2.14 17.43
C HIS A 226 -2.01 2.86 18.66
N ARG A 227 -1.22 3.77 19.28
CA ARG A 227 -1.70 4.59 20.38
C ARG A 227 -2.67 5.67 19.92
N LEU A 228 -2.43 6.30 18.75
CA LEU A 228 -3.28 7.36 18.22
C LEU A 228 -4.57 6.80 17.63
N GLN A 229 -4.48 5.69 16.91
CA GLN A 229 -5.63 4.98 16.35
C GLN A 229 -5.45 3.45 16.50
N PRO A 230 -5.98 2.83 17.57
CA PRO A 230 -5.79 1.40 17.82
C PRO A 230 -6.29 0.46 16.71
N ALA A 231 -7.24 0.92 15.90
CA ALA A 231 -7.77 0.18 14.75
C ALA A 231 -6.96 0.38 13.46
N CYS A 232 -6.05 1.36 13.41
CA CYS A 232 -5.20 1.61 12.25
C CYS A 232 -4.17 0.49 12.10
N LEU A 233 -4.08 -0.08 10.90
CA LEU A 233 -3.11 -1.11 10.56
C LEU A 233 -1.76 -0.47 10.20
N VAL A 234 -0.69 -1.23 10.36
CA VAL A 234 0.65 -0.87 9.92
C VAL A 234 1.13 -1.90 8.91
N GLY A 235 1.47 -1.45 7.71
CA GLY A 235 2.17 -2.23 6.70
C GLY A 235 3.47 -1.53 6.30
N ASN A 236 4.51 -2.29 5.98
CA ASN A 236 5.79 -1.72 5.56
C ASN A 236 6.39 -2.54 4.41
N ASN A 237 6.66 -1.88 3.29
CA ASN A 237 7.23 -2.48 2.08
C ASN A 237 8.76 -2.56 2.18
N HIS A 238 9.26 -3.31 3.15
CA HIS A 238 10.69 -3.47 3.39
C HIS A 238 11.29 -4.73 2.75
N HIS A 239 10.48 -5.58 2.09
CA HIS A 239 10.89 -6.82 1.43
C HIS A 239 11.47 -7.89 2.39
N GLN A 240 11.15 -7.81 3.67
CA GLN A 240 11.55 -8.75 4.71
C GLN A 240 10.33 -9.41 5.34
N VAL A 241 10.56 -10.42 6.19
CA VAL A 241 9.50 -10.91 7.09
C VAL A 241 9.03 -9.77 7.99
N PRO A 242 7.75 -9.73 8.37
CA PRO A 242 7.20 -8.63 9.17
C PRO A 242 7.96 -8.40 10.48
N PHE A 243 8.20 -7.12 10.79
CA PHE A 243 8.75 -6.71 12.07
C PHE A 243 7.65 -6.61 13.13
N GLU A 244 8.07 -6.61 14.39
CA GLU A 244 7.14 -6.47 15.52
C GLU A 244 6.34 -5.17 15.42
N GLY A 245 5.02 -5.27 15.50
CA GLY A 245 4.11 -4.13 15.39
C GLY A 245 3.48 -3.96 14.01
N GLU A 246 3.87 -4.75 13.02
CA GLU A 246 3.21 -4.77 11.72
C GLU A 246 1.95 -5.63 11.72
N ASP A 247 0.99 -5.21 10.90
CA ASP A 247 -0.34 -5.82 10.81
C ASP A 247 -0.61 -6.46 9.44
N ILE A 248 0.22 -6.15 8.44
CA ILE A 248 0.11 -6.60 7.06
C ILE A 248 1.49 -6.99 6.56
N GLN A 249 1.61 -8.18 5.93
CA GLN A 249 2.80 -8.54 5.17
C GLN A 249 2.61 -8.17 3.71
N ILE A 250 3.55 -7.41 3.14
CA ILE A 250 3.47 -6.84 1.80
C ILE A 250 4.43 -7.56 0.85
N PHE A 251 3.95 -7.85 -0.36
CA PHE A 251 4.70 -8.43 -1.48
C PHE A 251 4.62 -7.46 -2.67
N GLU A 252 5.77 -6.94 -3.10
CA GLU A 252 5.81 -5.99 -4.21
C GLU A 252 5.94 -6.74 -5.54
N ARG A 253 5.00 -6.49 -6.45
CA ARG A 253 4.90 -6.98 -7.84
C ARG A 253 4.62 -8.48 -7.98
N ASP A 254 4.83 -9.29 -6.97
CA ASP A 254 4.61 -10.74 -6.98
C ASP A 254 3.48 -11.15 -6.02
N VAL A 255 2.87 -12.30 -6.23
CA VAL A 255 1.97 -12.89 -5.25
C VAL A 255 2.76 -13.64 -4.17
N PRO A 256 2.22 -13.83 -2.95
CA PRO A 256 2.94 -14.50 -1.88
C PRO A 256 3.50 -15.86 -2.29
N GLY A 257 4.80 -16.04 -2.04
CA GLY A 257 5.55 -17.26 -2.41
C GLY A 257 6.11 -17.27 -3.83
N GLU A 258 5.94 -16.19 -4.59
CA GLU A 258 6.62 -15.93 -5.88
C GLU A 258 7.66 -14.82 -5.70
N ASN A 259 8.68 -14.78 -6.56
CA ASN A 259 9.72 -13.74 -6.54
C ASN A 259 10.30 -13.51 -7.94
N GLU A 260 9.43 -13.34 -8.95
CA GLU A 260 9.84 -13.10 -10.33
C GLU A 260 10.40 -11.67 -10.50
N ALA A 261 9.84 -10.71 -9.77
CA ALA A 261 10.32 -9.33 -9.76
C ALA A 261 11.58 -9.13 -8.90
N GLY A 262 11.94 -10.11 -8.07
CA GLY A 262 13.11 -10.04 -7.19
C GLY A 262 12.92 -9.24 -5.90
N LEU A 263 11.70 -8.83 -5.58
CA LEU A 263 11.36 -7.98 -4.44
C LEU A 263 10.53 -8.71 -3.36
N SER A 264 10.17 -9.97 -3.58
CA SER A 264 9.20 -10.70 -2.75
C SER A 264 9.75 -12.06 -2.26
N GLY A 265 11.07 -12.13 -2.03
CA GLY A 265 11.75 -13.36 -1.60
C GLY A 265 11.57 -13.73 -0.13
N GLN A 266 10.85 -12.92 0.66
CA GLN A 266 10.60 -13.17 2.08
C GLN A 266 9.67 -14.37 2.27
N GLU A 267 9.84 -15.06 3.41
CA GLU A 267 8.96 -16.15 3.82
C GLU A 267 7.55 -15.64 4.12
N VAL A 268 6.53 -16.36 3.63
CA VAL A 268 5.11 -16.04 3.87
C VAL A 268 4.73 -16.40 5.31
N GLN A 269 4.18 -15.45 6.05
CA GLN A 269 3.72 -15.65 7.42
C GLN A 269 2.22 -15.93 7.46
N ASP A 270 1.81 -16.98 8.19
CA ASP A 270 0.40 -17.39 8.29
C ASP A 270 -0.43 -16.53 9.29
N VAL A 271 0.25 -15.67 10.06
CA VAL A 271 -0.37 -14.96 11.20
C VAL A 271 -0.89 -13.58 10.86
N LEU A 272 -0.47 -13.00 9.74
CA LEU A 272 -0.87 -11.68 9.29
C LEU A 272 -1.67 -11.74 7.98
N PRO A 273 -2.57 -10.78 7.74
CA PRO A 273 -3.08 -10.53 6.41
C PRO A 273 -1.95 -10.25 5.41
N LEU A 274 -2.14 -10.73 4.20
CA LEU A 274 -1.18 -10.58 3.11
C LEU A 274 -1.69 -9.58 2.08
N GLU A 275 -0.78 -8.79 1.51
CA GLU A 275 -1.08 -7.87 0.42
C GLU A 275 -0.04 -7.98 -0.70
N THR A 276 -0.51 -8.02 -1.94
CA THR A 276 0.32 -7.86 -3.14
C THR A 276 0.04 -6.51 -3.76
N CYS A 277 1.03 -5.64 -3.89
CA CYS A 277 0.90 -4.42 -4.67
C CYS A 277 1.46 -4.59 -6.08
N GLN A 278 0.70 -4.16 -7.10
CA GLN A 278 1.06 -4.34 -8.51
C GLN A 278 0.54 -3.17 -9.35
N THR A 279 1.23 -2.85 -10.44
CA THR A 279 0.86 -1.77 -11.36
C THR A 279 -0.05 -2.24 -12.49
N MET A 280 -0.97 -1.37 -12.96
CA MET A 280 -1.75 -1.62 -14.18
C MET A 280 -0.89 -1.60 -15.45
N ASN A 281 0.16 -0.79 -15.47
CA ASN A 281 1.15 -0.61 -16.54
C ASN A 281 2.56 -0.91 -16.01
N GLY A 282 3.61 -0.19 -16.41
CA GLY A 282 4.98 -0.44 -15.97
C GLY A 282 5.39 0.38 -14.73
N MET A 283 4.86 1.60 -14.58
CA MET A 283 5.28 2.58 -13.57
C MET A 283 4.24 2.74 -12.46
N TRP A 284 4.67 3.17 -11.26
CA TRP A 284 3.78 3.53 -10.17
C TRP A 284 3.15 4.91 -10.41
N GLY A 285 3.97 5.96 -10.54
CA GLY A 285 3.51 7.31 -10.89
C GLY A 285 3.24 7.46 -12.39
N TYR A 286 2.48 8.49 -12.75
CA TYR A 286 2.13 8.75 -14.14
C TYR A 286 3.36 8.96 -15.02
N LYS A 287 3.45 8.18 -16.11
CA LYS A 287 4.46 8.31 -17.14
C LYS A 287 3.80 8.32 -18.52
N ILE A 288 3.95 9.43 -19.25
CA ILE A 288 3.24 9.64 -20.51
C ILE A 288 3.60 8.59 -21.58
N LYS A 289 4.82 8.08 -21.57
CA LYS A 289 5.25 7.03 -22.53
C LYS A 289 4.76 5.62 -22.15
N ASP A 290 4.36 5.41 -20.90
CA ASP A 290 3.95 4.10 -20.39
C ASP A 290 2.46 3.86 -20.61
N GLN A 291 2.12 3.50 -21.85
CA GLN A 291 0.75 3.21 -22.27
C GLN A 291 0.44 1.71 -22.38
N ASN A 292 1.37 0.87 -21.93
CA ASN A 292 1.21 -0.58 -22.00
C ASN A 292 0.43 -1.10 -20.77
N TYR A 293 -0.86 -0.80 -20.73
CA TYR A 293 -1.76 -1.27 -19.68
C TYR A 293 -2.10 -2.75 -19.88
N LYS A 294 -2.01 -3.52 -18.80
CA LYS A 294 -2.49 -4.91 -18.75
C LYS A 294 -3.95 -4.98 -19.16
N SER A 295 -4.36 -6.07 -19.82
CA SER A 295 -5.76 -6.30 -20.17
C SER A 295 -6.62 -6.52 -18.90
N ALA A 296 -7.92 -6.32 -19.00
CA ALA A 296 -8.84 -6.63 -17.91
C ALA A 296 -8.73 -8.11 -17.49
N ALA A 297 -8.65 -9.02 -18.46
CA ALA A 297 -8.47 -10.44 -18.19
C ALA A 297 -7.20 -10.72 -17.40
N THR A 298 -6.07 -10.09 -17.76
CA THR A 298 -4.81 -10.22 -17.01
C THR A 298 -4.95 -9.71 -15.57
N LEU A 299 -5.64 -8.57 -15.37
CA LEU A 299 -5.84 -7.97 -14.05
C LEU A 299 -6.79 -8.81 -13.18
N ILE A 300 -7.84 -9.37 -13.78
CA ILE A 300 -8.78 -10.26 -13.07
C ILE A 300 -8.07 -11.57 -12.69
N ARG A 301 -7.30 -12.17 -13.59
CA ARG A 301 -6.50 -13.36 -13.29
C ARG A 301 -5.49 -13.10 -12.16
N LEU A 302 -4.87 -11.92 -12.15
CA LEU A 302 -3.99 -11.49 -11.06
C LEU A 302 -4.75 -11.40 -9.73
N LEU A 303 -5.94 -10.78 -9.71
CA LEU A 303 -6.80 -10.71 -8.51
C LEU A 303 -7.16 -12.11 -7.99
N VAL A 304 -7.56 -12.99 -8.89
CA VAL A 304 -7.92 -14.39 -8.58
C VAL A 304 -6.71 -15.15 -8.01
N ARG A 305 -5.53 -15.05 -8.63
CA ARG A 305 -4.29 -15.67 -8.14
C ARG A 305 -3.91 -15.15 -6.75
N THR A 306 -4.00 -13.84 -6.57
CA THR A 306 -3.71 -13.18 -5.29
C THR A 306 -4.67 -13.65 -4.20
N ALA A 307 -5.99 -13.68 -4.48
CA ALA A 307 -6.99 -14.17 -3.55
C ALA A 307 -6.81 -15.66 -3.21
N ALA A 308 -6.40 -16.49 -4.18
CA ALA A 308 -6.11 -17.90 -3.98
C ALA A 308 -4.90 -18.14 -3.06
N LYS A 309 -3.99 -17.19 -2.95
CA LYS A 309 -2.89 -17.17 -1.97
C LYS A 309 -3.31 -16.58 -0.60
N GLY A 310 -4.58 -16.19 -0.45
CA GLY A 310 -5.10 -15.56 0.77
C GLY A 310 -4.74 -14.08 0.92
N ALA A 311 -4.18 -13.46 -0.11
CA ALA A 311 -3.74 -12.07 -0.11
C ALA A 311 -4.78 -11.11 -0.71
N ASN A 312 -4.63 -9.83 -0.41
CA ASN A 312 -5.31 -8.73 -1.07
C ASN A 312 -4.49 -8.24 -2.27
N LEU A 313 -5.16 -7.88 -3.37
CA LEU A 313 -4.53 -7.15 -4.46
C LEU A 313 -4.71 -5.65 -4.26
N LEU A 314 -3.60 -4.92 -4.15
CA LEU A 314 -3.54 -3.46 -4.18
C LEU A 314 -3.04 -3.02 -5.57
N LEU A 315 -3.98 -2.63 -6.45
CA LEU A 315 -3.71 -2.35 -7.86
C LEU A 315 -3.48 -0.87 -8.10
N ASN A 316 -2.30 -0.52 -8.61
CA ASN A 316 -1.86 0.87 -8.74
C ASN A 316 -2.33 1.57 -10.00
N ILE A 317 -2.68 2.84 -9.83
CA ILE A 317 -2.92 3.83 -10.86
C ILE A 317 -2.04 5.06 -10.57
N GLY A 318 -1.37 5.59 -11.60
CA GLY A 318 -0.70 6.89 -11.55
C GLY A 318 -1.62 7.98 -12.11
N PRO A 319 -2.27 8.83 -11.26
CA PRO A 319 -3.09 9.94 -11.72
C PRO A 319 -2.29 10.98 -12.51
N GLN A 320 -2.97 11.64 -13.45
CA GLN A 320 -2.39 12.65 -14.32
C GLN A 320 -2.11 13.98 -13.59
N PRO A 321 -1.23 14.84 -14.13
CA PRO A 321 -0.87 16.11 -13.50
C PRO A 321 -2.07 17.03 -13.22
N ASP A 322 -3.10 16.98 -14.05
CA ASP A 322 -4.31 17.79 -13.91
C ASP A 322 -5.29 17.28 -12.84
N GLY A 323 -4.98 16.12 -12.23
CA GLY A 323 -5.80 15.48 -11.21
C GLY A 323 -6.82 14.49 -11.74
N THR A 324 -6.78 14.11 -13.02
CA THR A 324 -7.67 13.08 -13.57
C THR A 324 -7.03 11.70 -13.51
N LEU A 325 -7.84 10.66 -13.38
CA LEU A 325 -7.40 9.28 -13.58
C LEU A 325 -7.25 8.99 -15.08
N PRO A 326 -6.20 8.29 -15.53
CA PRO A 326 -6.04 7.95 -16.95
C PRO A 326 -7.25 7.18 -17.49
N ALA A 327 -7.73 7.56 -18.67
CA ALA A 327 -8.94 6.98 -19.27
C ALA A 327 -8.84 5.46 -19.46
N THR A 328 -7.65 4.94 -19.78
CA THR A 328 -7.43 3.49 -19.88
C THR A 328 -7.54 2.81 -18.52
N ALA A 329 -7.00 3.40 -17.45
CA ALA A 329 -7.15 2.88 -16.09
C ALA A 329 -8.62 2.82 -15.66
N LEU A 330 -9.38 3.90 -15.91
CA LEU A 330 -10.83 3.94 -15.62
C LEU A 330 -11.62 2.87 -16.40
N ARG A 331 -11.22 2.61 -17.65
CA ARG A 331 -11.84 1.52 -18.43
C ARG A 331 -11.54 0.16 -17.79
N ARG A 332 -10.28 -0.11 -17.40
CA ARG A 332 -9.90 -1.37 -16.72
C ARG A 332 -10.63 -1.56 -15.41
N LEU A 333 -10.77 -0.49 -14.61
CA LEU A 333 -11.54 -0.53 -13.37
C LEU A 333 -13.00 -0.93 -13.64
N ARG A 334 -13.65 -0.36 -14.65
CA ARG A 334 -15.04 -0.72 -15.00
C ARG A 334 -15.16 -2.18 -15.41
N GLU A 335 -14.26 -2.66 -16.29
CA GLU A 335 -14.23 -4.04 -16.75
C GLU A 335 -14.03 -5.02 -15.58
N MET A 336 -13.14 -4.71 -14.64
CA MET A 336 -12.97 -5.49 -13.39
C MET A 336 -14.24 -5.45 -12.52
N GLY A 337 -14.85 -4.28 -12.37
CA GLY A 337 -16.10 -4.11 -11.62
C GLY A 337 -17.26 -4.90 -12.21
N GLU A 338 -17.37 -5.00 -13.53
CA GLU A 338 -18.36 -5.83 -14.22
C GLU A 338 -18.19 -7.30 -13.87
N TRP A 339 -16.96 -7.81 -13.92
CA TRP A 339 -16.64 -9.19 -13.54
C TRP A 339 -16.91 -9.43 -12.05
N LEU A 340 -16.50 -8.51 -11.16
CA LEU A 340 -16.67 -8.63 -9.71
C LEU A 340 -18.15 -8.57 -9.28
N ARG A 341 -19.00 -7.83 -9.97
CA ARG A 341 -20.46 -7.84 -9.70
C ARG A 341 -21.07 -9.23 -9.90
N ALA A 342 -20.59 -9.99 -10.86
CA ALA A 342 -21.05 -11.34 -11.11
C ALA A 342 -20.37 -12.39 -10.20
N ASN A 343 -19.07 -12.23 -9.98
CA ASN A 343 -18.20 -13.27 -9.42
C ASN A 343 -17.61 -12.92 -8.04
N GLY A 344 -17.87 -11.74 -7.49
CA GLY A 344 -17.24 -11.25 -6.25
C GLY A 344 -17.45 -12.16 -5.04
N HIS A 345 -18.52 -12.96 -5.02
CA HIS A 345 -18.78 -13.96 -3.97
C HIS A 345 -17.71 -15.06 -3.91
N THR A 346 -16.94 -15.24 -4.98
CA THR A 346 -15.81 -16.18 -5.03
C THR A 346 -14.49 -15.55 -4.60
N ILE A 347 -14.47 -14.24 -4.33
CA ILE A 347 -13.30 -13.43 -3.99
C ILE A 347 -13.43 -12.85 -2.58
N TYR A 348 -14.46 -12.00 -2.35
CA TYR A 348 -14.61 -11.30 -1.07
C TYR A 348 -14.98 -12.27 0.07
N GLY A 349 -14.38 -12.03 1.24
CA GLY A 349 -14.62 -12.86 2.43
C GLY A 349 -14.07 -14.28 2.32
N THR A 350 -13.41 -14.64 1.21
CA THR A 350 -12.83 -15.98 1.03
C THR A 350 -11.44 -16.11 1.67
N ARG A 351 -10.94 -17.33 1.72
CA ARG A 351 -9.58 -17.70 2.11
C ARG A 351 -8.93 -18.53 1.00
N ALA A 352 -7.64 -18.78 1.08
CA ALA A 352 -6.95 -19.70 0.17
C ALA A 352 -7.67 -21.06 0.14
N GLY A 353 -7.98 -21.55 -1.05
CA GLY A 353 -8.70 -22.82 -1.21
C GLY A 353 -7.81 -24.05 -1.08
N GLY A 354 -6.48 -23.86 -1.18
CA GLY A 354 -5.49 -24.94 -1.05
C GLY A 354 -5.35 -25.84 -2.27
N VAL A 355 -6.06 -25.57 -3.37
CA VAL A 355 -5.93 -26.31 -4.63
C VAL A 355 -5.28 -25.43 -5.68
N THR A 356 -4.13 -25.89 -6.19
CA THR A 356 -3.42 -25.27 -7.32
C THR A 356 -2.98 -26.39 -8.26
N ILE A 357 -3.25 -26.27 -9.55
CA ILE A 357 -2.84 -27.24 -10.58
C ILE A 357 -2.16 -26.46 -11.70
N GLY A 358 -0.84 -26.55 -11.75
CA GLY A 358 -0.03 -25.72 -12.64
C GLY A 358 -0.33 -24.23 -12.44
N ASP A 359 -0.24 -23.47 -13.52
CA ASP A 359 -0.60 -22.05 -13.56
C ASP A 359 -2.06 -21.81 -13.96
N ASP A 360 -2.77 -22.89 -14.30
CA ASP A 360 -4.09 -22.83 -14.94
C ASP A 360 -5.26 -22.89 -13.97
N ILE A 361 -5.08 -23.49 -12.79
CA ILE A 361 -6.17 -23.64 -11.81
C ILE A 361 -5.67 -23.22 -10.43
N VAL A 362 -6.39 -22.28 -9.83
CA VAL A 362 -6.20 -21.86 -8.45
C VAL A 362 -7.54 -21.88 -7.72
N SER A 363 -7.54 -21.78 -6.40
CA SER A 363 -8.79 -21.86 -5.65
C SER A 363 -8.88 -20.89 -4.50
N THR A 364 -10.10 -20.40 -4.29
CA THR A 364 -10.54 -19.71 -3.08
C THR A 364 -11.60 -20.55 -2.37
N ARG A 365 -11.88 -20.30 -1.10
CA ARG A 365 -12.95 -20.97 -0.37
C ARG A 365 -13.62 -20.06 0.66
N ASN A 366 -14.89 -20.32 0.91
CA ASN A 366 -15.56 -19.96 2.16
C ASN A 366 -15.76 -21.24 3.01
N ASP A 367 -16.57 -21.15 4.07
CA ASP A 367 -16.75 -22.26 5.00
C ASP A 367 -17.33 -23.52 4.32
N ASP A 368 -18.24 -23.36 3.36
CA ASP A 368 -19.04 -24.43 2.76
C ASP A 368 -18.64 -24.77 1.31
N THR A 369 -17.91 -23.88 0.64
CA THR A 369 -17.70 -24.00 -0.81
C THR A 369 -16.27 -23.71 -1.19
N LEU A 370 -15.71 -24.59 -2.00
CA LEU A 370 -14.46 -24.38 -2.73
C LEU A 370 -14.80 -23.86 -4.13
N PHE A 371 -14.19 -22.73 -4.49
CA PHE A 371 -14.28 -22.14 -5.82
C PHE A 371 -12.98 -22.42 -6.58
N LEU A 372 -13.08 -23.26 -7.61
CA LEU A 372 -11.97 -23.53 -8.52
C LEU A 372 -12.04 -22.55 -9.68
N HIS A 373 -11.01 -21.75 -9.82
CA HIS A 373 -10.85 -20.78 -10.90
C HIS A 373 -9.92 -21.37 -11.96
N CYS A 374 -10.47 -21.72 -13.12
CA CYS A 374 -9.72 -22.17 -14.30
C CYS A 374 -9.34 -20.91 -15.09
N ILE A 375 -8.15 -20.36 -14.81
CA ILE A 375 -7.62 -19.13 -15.39
C ILE A 375 -6.75 -19.35 -16.63
N GLY A 376 -6.39 -20.62 -16.90
CA GLY A 376 -5.65 -21.03 -18.11
C GLY A 376 -6.52 -21.12 -19.35
N ASP A 377 -5.89 -21.43 -20.48
CA ASP A 377 -6.57 -21.51 -21.77
C ASP A 377 -7.45 -22.76 -21.92
N THR A 378 -7.16 -23.81 -21.15
CA THR A 378 -7.86 -25.09 -21.21
C THR A 378 -8.51 -25.44 -19.88
N ILE A 379 -9.76 -25.91 -19.94
CA ILE A 379 -10.45 -26.51 -18.79
C ILE A 379 -10.15 -28.00 -18.81
N PRO A 380 -9.54 -28.60 -17.77
CA PRO A 380 -9.30 -30.03 -17.72
C PRO A 380 -10.62 -30.83 -17.70
N ASN A 381 -10.59 -32.04 -18.23
CA ASN A 381 -11.76 -32.93 -18.23
C ASN A 381 -12.12 -33.40 -16.83
N GLU A 382 -11.13 -33.53 -15.97
CA GLU A 382 -11.25 -34.01 -14.59
C GLU A 382 -10.26 -33.21 -13.71
N ILE A 383 -10.69 -32.87 -12.49
CA ILE A 383 -9.87 -32.22 -11.47
C ILE A 383 -9.88 -33.10 -10.24
N THR A 384 -8.73 -33.57 -9.81
CA THR A 384 -8.60 -34.37 -8.58
C THR A 384 -8.18 -33.44 -7.44
N LEU A 385 -9.04 -33.34 -6.42
CA LEU A 385 -8.77 -32.56 -5.20
C LEU A 385 -7.75 -33.27 -4.30
N PRO A 386 -7.08 -32.57 -3.38
CA PRO A 386 -6.19 -33.18 -2.39
C PRO A 386 -6.85 -34.26 -1.52
N SER A 387 -8.18 -34.20 -1.36
CA SER A 387 -8.98 -35.24 -0.69
C SER A 387 -9.07 -36.57 -1.48
N GLY A 388 -8.55 -36.64 -2.72
CA GLY A 388 -8.71 -37.77 -3.64
C GLY A 388 -10.06 -37.75 -4.40
N ARG A 389 -10.95 -36.80 -4.12
CA ARG A 389 -12.22 -36.66 -4.86
C ARG A 389 -11.96 -36.10 -6.24
N THR A 390 -12.43 -36.76 -7.29
CA THR A 390 -12.38 -36.29 -8.68
C THR A 390 -13.66 -35.55 -9.05
N ILE A 391 -13.51 -34.40 -9.68
CA ILE A 391 -14.59 -33.54 -10.15
C ILE A 391 -14.52 -33.50 -11.68
N LYS A 392 -15.68 -33.64 -12.31
CA LYS A 392 -15.84 -33.40 -13.75
C LYS A 392 -16.47 -32.02 -13.92
N PRO A 393 -15.74 -31.03 -14.49
CA PRO A 393 -16.32 -29.73 -14.77
C PRO A 393 -17.56 -29.83 -15.65
N ASP A 394 -18.67 -29.23 -15.23
CA ASP A 394 -19.84 -29.06 -16.10
C ASP A 394 -19.51 -27.98 -17.14
N ARG A 395 -19.22 -28.39 -18.36
CA ARG A 395 -18.83 -27.52 -19.47
C ARG A 395 -19.99 -26.71 -20.05
N ALA A 396 -21.22 -26.88 -19.53
CA ALA A 396 -22.38 -26.10 -19.94
C ALA A 396 -22.38 -24.67 -19.32
N GLY A 397 -21.49 -24.38 -18.36
CA GLY A 397 -21.27 -23.03 -17.83
C GLY A 397 -20.62 -22.11 -18.86
N GLU A 398 -21.07 -20.86 -18.91
CA GLU A 398 -20.45 -19.84 -19.75
C GLU A 398 -19.02 -19.55 -19.28
N ARG A 399 -18.03 -19.84 -20.13
CA ARG A 399 -16.68 -19.34 -19.94
C ARG A 399 -16.69 -17.85 -20.25
N ASN A 400 -16.35 -17.00 -19.27
CA ASN A 400 -16.03 -15.63 -19.57
C ASN A 400 -14.58 -15.53 -20.11
N ASP A 401 -14.19 -14.39 -20.67
CA ASP A 401 -12.85 -14.19 -21.27
C ASP A 401 -11.70 -14.25 -20.23
N CYS A 402 -12.01 -14.33 -18.94
CA CYS A 402 -11.04 -14.21 -17.84
C CYS A 402 -10.78 -15.54 -17.14
N ASP A 403 -11.85 -16.25 -16.74
CA ASP A 403 -11.78 -17.52 -16.04
C ASP A 403 -13.06 -18.35 -16.25
N TYR A 404 -13.01 -19.60 -15.78
CA TYR A 404 -14.16 -20.46 -15.64
C TYR A 404 -14.21 -20.98 -14.20
N ILE A 405 -15.32 -20.71 -13.49
CA ILE A 405 -15.45 -20.97 -12.06
C ILE A 405 -16.30 -22.23 -11.83
N ILE A 406 -15.74 -23.15 -11.04
CA ILE A 406 -16.41 -24.37 -10.62
C ILE A 406 -16.63 -24.30 -9.11
N SER A 407 -17.88 -24.32 -8.67
CA SER A 407 -18.23 -24.38 -7.25
C SER A 407 -18.34 -25.80 -6.77
N VAL A 408 -17.65 -26.14 -5.69
CA VAL A 408 -17.65 -27.49 -5.10
C VAL A 408 -18.04 -27.36 -3.64
N ARG A 409 -19.13 -27.99 -3.25
CA ARG A 409 -19.52 -28.06 -1.85
C ARG A 409 -18.54 -28.94 -1.06
N LEU A 410 -18.02 -28.42 0.04
CA LEU A 410 -17.04 -29.07 0.92
C LEU A 410 -17.68 -30.13 1.82
#